data_b979c59429ae01ce4319e7160b7b0d75
#
_entry.id   b979c59429ae01ce4319e7160b7b0d75
#
_cell.length_a   1.000
_cell.length_b   1.000
_cell.length_c   1.000
_cell.angle_alpha   90.00
_cell.angle_beta   90.00
_cell.angle_gamma   90.00
#
_symmetry.space_group_name_H-M   'P 1'
#
loop_
_entity.id
_entity.type
_entity.pdbx_description
1 polymer ?
#
loop_
_entity_poly.entity_id
_entity_poly.type
_entity_poly.pdbx_seq_one_letter_code
_entity_poly.pdbx_strand_id
1 'polypeptide(L)'
;MSQAQLGAPYFTRAHVSAIELGKIRPAMRSLEHIAKRLDKPASYFLDDADAERARDDRELEIASIAGSLTYTSAPDALRRAEKLLDAGDLSVRETCRVRLYAGSALNLVHRGREAIKTLTVAQRLALELGDEPLTRAADYQLAVATRIAGNPRGARELLEALVRRIENAKPPDHLLRLRILITLGGCAQDLGEPQAATTYYQQALEWSSEIGDLARISFIHQGLGNAYRALGDHDAAAGHYQRALASAELGKDLVAVLIMRNALAVIAADAGRIEAAYEHVARAIEIARVSGPAAYLAQCYATRAEVALKAKDTALARSSAEAAIGAVIEGSAEADRAVAGATLVLAEIDLRSGEPARAERRMREVAATYKALDAKAELGDVLMRLSRSAKRRGDLRGAERYASQAYALTKPGSANIEM
;
A
#
# COMPACT_ATOMS: atom_id res chain seq x y z
N MET A 1 21.04 -18.57 -45.38
CA MET A 1 21.87 -17.42 -44.93
C MET A 1 23.31 -17.88 -44.88
N SER A 2 24.31 -17.10 -45.36
CA SER A 2 25.73 -17.49 -45.27
C SER A 2 26.28 -17.23 -43.86
N GLN A 3 27.36 -17.95 -43.45
CA GLN A 3 28.04 -17.75 -42.18
C GLN A 3 28.46 -16.28 -41.95
N ALA A 4 28.90 -15.60 -43.02
CA ALA A 4 29.26 -14.19 -42.98
C ALA A 4 28.02 -13.29 -42.72
N GLN A 5 26.90 -13.60 -43.36
CA GLN A 5 25.62 -12.90 -43.11
C GLN A 5 25.08 -13.18 -41.70
N LEU A 6 25.24 -14.40 -41.21
CA LEU A 6 24.76 -14.80 -39.90
C LEU A 6 25.52 -14.07 -38.76
N GLY A 7 26.83 -13.87 -38.91
CA GLY A 7 27.66 -13.19 -37.91
C GLY A 7 27.62 -11.66 -37.93
N ALA A 8 27.30 -11.05 -39.08
CA ALA A 8 27.36 -9.61 -39.23
C ALA A 8 26.31 -8.88 -38.31
N PRO A 9 26.61 -7.67 -37.77
CA PRO A 9 27.90 -6.97 -37.88
C PRO A 9 28.91 -7.34 -36.77
N TYR A 10 28.55 -8.20 -35.81
CA TYR A 10 29.30 -8.37 -34.55
C TYR A 10 30.32 -9.51 -34.57
N PHE A 11 30.14 -10.51 -35.45
CA PHE A 11 30.98 -11.70 -35.48
C PHE A 11 31.53 -11.98 -36.89
N THR A 12 32.76 -12.52 -36.96
CA THR A 12 33.39 -12.90 -38.21
C THR A 12 32.82 -14.22 -38.71
N ARG A 13 32.97 -14.47 -40.02
CA ARG A 13 32.68 -15.78 -40.65
C ARG A 13 33.38 -16.93 -39.92
N ALA A 14 34.68 -16.73 -39.56
CA ALA A 14 35.47 -17.74 -38.86
C ALA A 14 34.91 -18.07 -37.47
N HIS A 15 34.37 -17.08 -36.76
CA HIS A 15 33.73 -17.28 -35.47
C HIS A 15 32.48 -18.14 -35.60
N VAL A 16 31.60 -17.82 -36.55
CA VAL A 16 30.38 -18.61 -36.81
C VAL A 16 30.74 -20.04 -37.25
N SER A 17 31.70 -20.21 -38.13
CA SER A 17 32.19 -21.53 -38.57
C SER A 17 32.75 -22.35 -37.41
N ALA A 18 33.47 -21.73 -36.48
CA ALA A 18 34.02 -22.43 -35.32
C ALA A 18 32.90 -22.91 -34.36
N ILE A 19 31.81 -22.14 -34.24
CA ILE A 19 30.62 -22.53 -33.48
C ILE A 19 29.93 -23.73 -34.15
N GLU A 20 29.65 -23.64 -35.46
CA GLU A 20 29.00 -24.74 -36.21
C GLU A 20 29.79 -26.05 -36.20
N LEU A 21 31.12 -25.96 -36.15
CA LEU A 21 32.02 -27.13 -36.07
C LEU A 21 32.23 -27.63 -34.61
N GLY A 22 31.55 -27.01 -33.62
CA GLY A 22 31.71 -27.37 -32.21
C GLY A 22 33.10 -27.07 -31.61
N LYS A 23 33.94 -26.28 -32.33
CA LYS A 23 35.31 -25.95 -31.89
C LYS A 23 35.35 -24.91 -30.79
N ILE A 24 34.34 -24.08 -30.69
CA ILE A 24 34.17 -23.09 -29.62
C ILE A 24 32.73 -23.12 -29.13
N ARG A 25 32.56 -22.96 -27.83
CA ARG A 25 31.22 -22.79 -27.21
C ARG A 25 30.82 -21.33 -27.36
N PRO A 26 29.66 -21.01 -27.98
CA PRO A 26 29.24 -19.62 -28.15
C PRO A 26 28.93 -18.97 -26.79
N ALA A 27 29.39 -17.74 -26.61
CA ALA A 27 28.90 -16.92 -25.50
C ALA A 27 27.41 -16.59 -25.73
N MET A 28 26.64 -16.38 -24.66
CA MET A 28 25.18 -16.10 -24.72
C MET A 28 24.86 -14.99 -25.73
N ARG A 29 25.61 -13.89 -25.74
CA ARG A 29 25.44 -12.79 -26.72
C ARG A 29 25.60 -13.24 -28.18
N SER A 30 26.52 -14.17 -28.45
CA SER A 30 26.70 -14.73 -29.81
C SER A 30 25.51 -15.59 -30.20
N LEU A 31 25.00 -16.36 -29.23
CA LEU A 31 23.85 -17.24 -29.40
C LEU A 31 22.58 -16.46 -29.67
N GLU A 32 22.30 -15.42 -28.85
CA GLU A 32 21.16 -14.51 -29.01
C GLU A 32 21.18 -13.80 -30.38
N HIS A 33 22.35 -13.32 -30.81
CA HIS A 33 22.47 -12.70 -32.12
C HIS A 33 22.16 -13.66 -33.26
N ILE A 34 22.73 -14.88 -33.21
CA ILE A 34 22.49 -15.93 -34.20
C ILE A 34 21.03 -16.37 -34.22
N ALA A 35 20.45 -16.58 -33.04
CA ALA A 35 19.07 -16.97 -32.85
C ALA A 35 18.10 -15.94 -33.47
N LYS A 36 18.30 -14.66 -33.13
CA LYS A 36 17.50 -13.54 -33.69
C LYS A 36 17.56 -13.49 -35.22
N ARG A 37 18.70 -13.76 -35.81
CA ARG A 37 18.87 -13.76 -37.28
C ARG A 37 18.26 -14.99 -37.96
N LEU A 38 18.11 -16.07 -37.23
CA LEU A 38 17.48 -17.30 -37.72
C LEU A 38 16.00 -17.41 -37.37
N ASP A 39 15.47 -16.37 -36.74
CA ASP A 39 14.08 -16.32 -36.24
C ASP A 39 13.76 -17.54 -35.35
N LYS A 40 14.71 -17.84 -34.46
CA LYS A 40 14.60 -18.90 -33.46
C LYS A 40 14.86 -18.34 -32.06
N PRO A 41 14.27 -18.90 -31.02
CA PRO A 41 14.64 -18.54 -29.64
C PRO A 41 16.07 -19.02 -29.37
N ALA A 42 16.82 -18.32 -28.53
CA ALA A 42 18.19 -18.69 -28.14
C ALA A 42 18.26 -20.09 -27.53
N SER A 43 17.22 -20.52 -26.81
CA SER A 43 17.07 -21.88 -26.27
C SER A 43 17.09 -23.00 -27.31
N TYR A 44 16.78 -22.70 -28.58
CA TYR A 44 16.87 -23.70 -29.68
C TYR A 44 18.29 -24.17 -29.94
N PHE A 45 19.31 -23.38 -29.59
CA PHE A 45 20.73 -23.66 -29.84
C PHE A 45 21.49 -24.04 -28.56
N LEU A 46 20.82 -24.08 -27.42
CA LEU A 46 21.43 -24.58 -26.19
C LEU A 46 21.39 -26.11 -26.16
N ASP A 47 22.48 -26.73 -25.71
CA ASP A 47 22.45 -28.15 -25.33
C ASP A 47 21.38 -28.34 -24.22
N ASP A 48 20.74 -29.53 -24.16
CA ASP A 48 19.70 -29.80 -23.15
C ASP A 48 20.12 -29.41 -21.73
N ALA A 49 21.41 -29.62 -21.39
CA ALA A 49 21.97 -29.22 -20.09
C ALA A 49 22.07 -27.72 -19.87
N ASP A 50 22.35 -26.92 -20.91
CA ASP A 50 22.39 -25.44 -20.78
C ASP A 50 21.00 -24.84 -20.80
N ALA A 51 20.05 -25.43 -21.53
CA ALA A 51 18.64 -25.07 -21.51
C ALA A 51 18.01 -25.39 -20.13
N GLU A 52 18.37 -26.52 -19.54
CA GLU A 52 17.95 -26.94 -18.21
C GLU A 52 18.48 -25.98 -17.12
N ARG A 53 19.78 -25.65 -17.17
CA ARG A 53 20.37 -24.64 -16.25
C ARG A 53 19.73 -23.28 -16.40
N ALA A 54 19.50 -22.80 -17.61
CA ALA A 54 18.83 -21.52 -17.82
C ALA A 54 17.39 -21.52 -17.30
N ARG A 55 16.70 -22.67 -17.33
CA ARG A 55 15.37 -22.83 -16.72
C ARG A 55 15.45 -22.82 -15.20
N ASP A 56 16.42 -23.53 -14.62
CA ASP A 56 16.65 -23.57 -13.18
C ASP A 56 17.00 -22.19 -12.62
N ASP A 57 17.87 -21.43 -13.31
CA ASP A 57 18.24 -20.08 -12.95
C ASP A 57 17.01 -19.13 -12.96
N ARG A 58 16.12 -19.28 -13.97
CA ARG A 58 14.88 -18.50 -14.02
C ARG A 58 13.91 -18.87 -12.90
N GLU A 59 13.75 -20.16 -12.61
CA GLU A 59 12.90 -20.62 -11.51
C GLU A 59 13.41 -20.11 -10.14
N LEU A 60 14.73 -20.11 -9.92
CA LEU A 60 15.35 -19.52 -8.73
C LEU A 60 15.09 -18.01 -8.65
N GLU A 61 15.21 -17.29 -9.76
CA GLU A 61 14.93 -15.85 -9.81
C GLU A 61 13.45 -15.55 -9.52
N ILE A 62 12.53 -16.31 -10.12
CA ILE A 62 11.09 -16.21 -9.88
C ILE A 62 10.75 -16.49 -8.39
N ALA A 63 11.36 -17.53 -7.82
CA ALA A 63 11.19 -17.87 -6.40
C ALA A 63 11.77 -16.78 -5.48
N SER A 64 12.92 -16.22 -5.85
CA SER A 64 13.55 -15.10 -5.13
C SER A 64 12.70 -13.85 -5.17
N ILE A 65 12.09 -13.50 -6.30
CA ILE A 65 11.13 -12.38 -6.40
C ILE A 65 9.94 -12.63 -5.47
N ALA A 66 9.36 -13.83 -5.49
CA ALA A 66 8.24 -14.19 -4.62
C ALA A 66 8.58 -14.06 -3.13
N GLY A 67 9.77 -14.53 -2.72
CA GLY A 67 10.25 -14.47 -1.34
C GLY A 67 10.61 -13.05 -0.87
N SER A 68 10.89 -12.13 -1.80
CA SER A 68 11.27 -10.75 -1.51
C SER A 68 10.09 -9.76 -1.49
N LEU A 69 8.83 -10.22 -1.61
CA LEU A 69 7.66 -9.35 -1.64
C LEU A 69 7.34 -8.76 -0.25
N THR A 70 8.12 -7.75 0.12
CA THR A 70 7.88 -6.92 1.32
C THR A 70 7.75 -5.45 0.92
N TYR A 71 7.24 -4.61 1.80
CA TYR A 71 7.08 -3.18 1.52
C TYR A 71 8.38 -2.51 1.09
N THR A 72 9.51 -2.85 1.73
CA THR A 72 10.82 -2.25 1.46
C THR A 72 11.47 -2.76 0.18
N SER A 73 11.24 -4.01 -0.19
CA SER A 73 11.85 -4.66 -1.36
C SER A 73 10.92 -4.73 -2.60
N ALA A 74 9.65 -4.32 -2.46
CA ALA A 74 8.71 -4.33 -3.57
C ALA A 74 9.17 -3.56 -4.82
N PRO A 75 9.82 -2.38 -4.73
CA PRO A 75 10.34 -1.68 -5.92
C PRO A 75 11.42 -2.50 -6.65
N ASP A 76 12.29 -3.19 -5.92
CA ASP A 76 13.31 -4.08 -6.51
C ASP A 76 12.68 -5.33 -7.12
N ALA A 77 11.76 -5.97 -6.40
CA ALA A 77 11.02 -7.12 -6.90
C ALA A 77 10.27 -6.80 -8.21
N LEU A 78 9.65 -5.62 -8.30
CA LEU A 78 8.97 -5.14 -9.50
C LEU A 78 9.95 -4.99 -10.67
N ARG A 79 11.06 -4.31 -10.48
CA ARG A 79 12.09 -4.11 -11.51
C ARG A 79 12.64 -5.45 -12.04
N ARG A 80 12.89 -6.41 -11.12
CA ARG A 80 13.36 -7.76 -11.49
C ARG A 80 12.31 -8.52 -12.28
N ALA A 81 11.04 -8.44 -11.89
CA ALA A 81 9.94 -9.06 -12.61
C ALA A 81 9.76 -8.46 -14.01
N GLU A 82 9.83 -7.14 -14.15
CA GLU A 82 9.77 -6.44 -15.44
C GLU A 82 10.92 -6.90 -16.35
N LYS A 83 12.13 -6.98 -15.82
CA LYS A 83 13.30 -7.48 -16.59
C LYS A 83 13.11 -8.90 -17.12
N LEU A 84 12.50 -9.80 -16.32
CA LEU A 84 12.19 -11.16 -16.76
C LEU A 84 11.12 -11.16 -17.87
N LEU A 85 10.10 -10.31 -17.75
CA LEU A 85 9.06 -10.20 -18.78
C LEU A 85 9.60 -9.64 -20.10
N ASP A 86 10.53 -8.71 -20.05
CA ASP A 86 11.16 -8.09 -21.23
C ASP A 86 12.13 -9.05 -21.95
N ALA A 87 12.70 -10.01 -21.23
CA ALA A 87 13.60 -11.02 -21.83
C ALA A 87 12.88 -11.95 -22.82
N GLY A 88 11.58 -12.16 -22.68
CA GLY A 88 10.74 -12.86 -23.66
C GLY A 88 10.90 -14.40 -23.70
N ASP A 89 11.71 -14.97 -22.82
CA ASP A 89 12.04 -16.41 -22.79
C ASP A 89 11.16 -17.25 -21.86
N LEU A 90 10.11 -16.63 -21.28
CA LEU A 90 9.27 -17.25 -20.27
C LEU A 90 8.22 -18.17 -20.91
N SER A 91 8.03 -19.35 -20.32
CA SER A 91 6.85 -20.16 -20.59
C SER A 91 5.57 -19.44 -20.12
N VAL A 92 4.41 -19.89 -20.58
CA VAL A 92 3.11 -19.31 -20.19
C VAL A 92 2.94 -19.36 -18.66
N ARG A 93 3.37 -20.44 -18.01
CA ARG A 93 3.30 -20.61 -16.55
C ARG A 93 4.24 -19.65 -15.80
N GLU A 94 5.49 -19.52 -16.27
CA GLU A 94 6.46 -18.56 -15.72
C GLU A 94 5.94 -17.13 -15.90
N THR A 95 5.46 -16.78 -17.10
CA THR A 95 4.86 -15.46 -17.39
C THR A 95 3.70 -15.15 -16.42
N CYS A 96 2.80 -16.11 -16.19
CA CYS A 96 1.70 -15.96 -15.25
C CYS A 96 2.21 -15.66 -13.84
N ARG A 97 3.18 -16.42 -13.33
CA ARG A 97 3.78 -16.25 -11.99
C ARG A 97 4.49 -14.91 -11.86
N VAL A 98 5.31 -14.54 -12.84
CA VAL A 98 6.04 -13.27 -12.83
C VAL A 98 5.08 -12.08 -12.85
N ARG A 99 4.01 -12.12 -13.66
CA ARG A 99 2.98 -11.07 -13.67
C ARG A 99 2.21 -11.02 -12.35
N LEU A 100 1.93 -12.16 -11.73
CA LEU A 100 1.29 -12.22 -10.41
C LEU A 100 2.17 -11.53 -9.36
N TYR A 101 3.47 -11.79 -9.35
CA TYR A 101 4.40 -11.18 -8.40
C TYR A 101 4.66 -9.70 -8.70
N ALA A 102 4.75 -9.31 -9.97
CA ALA A 102 4.81 -7.90 -10.37
C ALA A 102 3.57 -7.12 -9.90
N GLY A 103 2.37 -7.69 -10.10
CA GLY A 103 1.12 -7.10 -9.62
C GLY A 103 1.06 -7.03 -8.09
N SER A 104 1.57 -8.04 -7.40
CA SER A 104 1.69 -8.03 -5.94
C SER A 104 2.66 -6.94 -5.44
N ALA A 105 3.79 -6.76 -6.13
CA ALA A 105 4.74 -5.68 -5.85
C ALA A 105 4.11 -4.30 -6.08
N LEU A 106 3.35 -4.12 -7.18
CA LEU A 106 2.60 -2.90 -7.47
C LEU A 106 1.56 -2.59 -6.38
N ASN A 107 0.90 -3.62 -5.82
CA ASN A 107 0.00 -3.46 -4.67
C ASN A 107 0.75 -2.94 -3.44
N LEU A 108 1.94 -3.47 -3.15
CA LEU A 108 2.76 -3.05 -2.02
C LEU A 108 3.25 -1.60 -2.15
N VAL A 109 3.48 -1.11 -3.37
CA VAL A 109 3.86 0.29 -3.63
C VAL A 109 2.66 1.20 -3.96
N HIS A 110 1.44 0.75 -3.67
CA HIS A 110 0.18 1.50 -3.84
C HIS A 110 -0.12 1.95 -5.28
N ARG A 111 0.42 1.28 -6.31
CA ARG A 111 0.15 1.53 -7.74
C ARG A 111 -1.03 0.68 -8.24
N GLY A 112 -2.20 0.80 -7.60
CA GLY A 112 -3.35 -0.09 -7.80
C GLY A 112 -3.84 -0.17 -9.26
N ARG A 113 -3.89 0.95 -9.99
CA ARG A 113 -4.35 0.95 -11.40
C ARG A 113 -3.42 0.16 -12.32
N GLU A 114 -2.14 0.18 -12.08
CA GLU A 114 -1.15 -0.60 -12.84
C GLU A 114 -1.17 -2.07 -12.40
N ALA A 115 -1.34 -2.31 -11.11
CA ALA A 115 -1.55 -3.66 -10.59
C ALA A 115 -2.75 -4.35 -11.25
N ILE A 116 -3.89 -3.67 -11.40
CA ILE A 116 -5.06 -4.20 -12.09
C ILE A 116 -4.72 -4.67 -13.51
N LYS A 117 -4.02 -3.84 -14.30
CA LYS A 117 -3.62 -4.20 -15.68
C LYS A 117 -2.77 -5.48 -15.71
N THR A 118 -1.75 -5.53 -14.87
CA THR A 118 -0.79 -6.65 -14.80
C THR A 118 -1.46 -7.94 -14.30
N LEU A 119 -2.30 -7.83 -13.25
CA LEU A 119 -2.98 -8.96 -12.63
C LEU A 119 -4.11 -9.52 -13.50
N THR A 120 -4.81 -8.68 -14.29
CA THR A 120 -5.81 -9.17 -15.25
C THR A 120 -5.19 -10.11 -16.27
N VAL A 121 -3.96 -9.81 -16.71
CA VAL A 121 -3.23 -10.73 -17.62
C VAL A 121 -2.83 -12.01 -16.88
N ALA A 122 -2.32 -11.90 -15.65
CA ALA A 122 -1.98 -13.08 -14.84
C ALA A 122 -3.19 -13.98 -14.60
N GLN A 123 -4.35 -13.40 -14.26
CA GLN A 123 -5.62 -14.12 -14.06
C GLN A 123 -6.03 -14.90 -15.34
N ARG A 124 -6.01 -14.23 -16.49
CA ARG A 124 -6.33 -14.88 -17.76
C ARG A 124 -5.42 -16.06 -18.04
N LEU A 125 -4.10 -15.87 -17.89
CA LEU A 125 -3.13 -16.96 -18.11
C LEU A 125 -3.31 -18.13 -17.13
N ALA A 126 -3.64 -17.84 -15.86
CA ALA A 126 -3.93 -18.86 -14.85
C ALA A 126 -5.18 -19.69 -15.22
N LEU A 127 -6.22 -19.03 -15.72
CA LEU A 127 -7.43 -19.70 -16.22
C LEU A 127 -7.15 -20.57 -17.46
N GLU A 128 -6.37 -20.06 -18.41
CA GLU A 128 -5.95 -20.80 -19.60
C GLU A 128 -5.11 -22.05 -19.25
N LEU A 129 -4.30 -21.96 -18.20
CA LEU A 129 -3.50 -23.08 -17.68
C LEU A 129 -4.35 -24.10 -16.87
N GLY A 130 -5.57 -23.76 -16.50
CA GLY A 130 -6.36 -24.57 -15.54
C GLY A 130 -5.74 -24.66 -14.15
N ASP A 131 -4.84 -23.72 -13.79
CA ASP A 131 -4.14 -23.70 -12.50
C ASP A 131 -4.96 -22.96 -11.45
N GLU A 132 -5.81 -23.71 -10.74
CA GLU A 132 -6.72 -23.14 -9.73
C GLU A 132 -6.00 -22.39 -8.59
N PRO A 133 -4.87 -22.86 -8.04
CA PRO A 133 -4.08 -22.10 -7.08
C PRO A 133 -3.61 -20.74 -7.61
N LEU A 134 -3.06 -20.69 -8.81
CA LEU A 134 -2.63 -19.42 -9.43
C LEU A 134 -3.82 -18.50 -9.72
N THR A 135 -4.96 -19.07 -10.15
CA THR A 135 -6.19 -18.31 -10.40
C THR A 135 -6.67 -17.64 -9.12
N ARG A 136 -6.77 -18.39 -8.01
CA ARG A 136 -7.17 -17.83 -6.71
C ARG A 136 -6.20 -16.77 -6.21
N ALA A 137 -4.90 -16.97 -6.37
CA ALA A 137 -3.90 -15.98 -6.02
C ALA A 137 -4.04 -14.68 -6.83
N ALA A 138 -4.28 -14.79 -8.15
CA ALA A 138 -4.50 -13.65 -9.03
C ALA A 138 -5.79 -12.90 -8.67
N ASP A 139 -6.90 -13.61 -8.43
CA ASP A 139 -8.18 -13.03 -8.01
C ASP A 139 -8.05 -12.24 -6.71
N TYR A 140 -7.37 -12.83 -5.72
CA TYR A 140 -7.11 -12.14 -4.47
C TYR A 140 -6.30 -10.86 -4.67
N GLN A 141 -5.20 -10.92 -5.41
CA GLN A 141 -4.36 -9.76 -5.67
C GLN A 141 -5.08 -8.70 -6.51
N LEU A 142 -5.97 -9.10 -7.41
CA LEU A 142 -6.80 -8.19 -8.19
C LEU A 142 -7.81 -7.45 -7.31
N ALA A 143 -8.41 -8.14 -6.34
CA ALA A 143 -9.28 -7.49 -5.35
C ALA A 143 -8.52 -6.48 -4.49
N VAL A 144 -7.30 -6.81 -4.03
CA VAL A 144 -6.41 -5.87 -3.31
C VAL A 144 -6.10 -4.65 -4.19
N ALA A 145 -5.74 -4.86 -5.46
CA ALA A 145 -5.46 -3.79 -6.41
C ALA A 145 -6.67 -2.88 -6.63
N THR A 146 -7.87 -3.47 -6.73
CA THR A 146 -9.14 -2.75 -6.90
C THR A 146 -9.43 -1.85 -5.69
N ARG A 147 -9.18 -2.34 -4.47
CA ARG A 147 -9.29 -1.53 -3.25
C ARG A 147 -8.29 -0.36 -3.26
N ILE A 148 -7.02 -0.63 -3.57
CA ILE A 148 -5.94 0.38 -3.65
C ILE A 148 -6.24 1.43 -4.73
N ALA A 149 -6.89 1.05 -5.82
CA ALA A 149 -7.31 1.96 -6.88
C ALA A 149 -8.52 2.84 -6.50
N GLY A 150 -9.01 2.75 -5.24
CA GLY A 150 -10.09 3.57 -4.71
C GLY A 150 -11.50 3.00 -4.95
N ASN A 151 -11.61 1.70 -5.28
CA ASN A 151 -12.91 1.03 -5.41
C ASN A 151 -13.11 -0.09 -4.36
N PRO A 152 -13.32 0.25 -3.07
CA PRO A 152 -13.48 -0.75 -2.01
C PRO A 152 -14.76 -1.59 -2.16
N ARG A 153 -15.82 -1.07 -2.82
CA ARG A 153 -17.05 -1.85 -3.10
C ARG A 153 -16.77 -2.96 -4.11
N GLY A 154 -16.14 -2.63 -5.25
CA GLY A 154 -15.76 -3.64 -6.23
C GLY A 154 -14.76 -4.66 -5.68
N ALA A 155 -13.83 -4.24 -4.82
CA ALA A 155 -12.93 -5.15 -4.13
C ALA A 155 -13.70 -6.13 -3.21
N ARG A 156 -14.69 -5.65 -2.45
CA ARG A 156 -15.55 -6.49 -1.61
C ARG A 156 -16.27 -7.55 -2.44
N GLU A 157 -16.90 -7.16 -3.54
CA GLU A 157 -17.62 -8.09 -4.44
C GLU A 157 -16.71 -9.20 -4.97
N LEU A 158 -15.48 -8.85 -5.39
CA LEU A 158 -14.47 -9.81 -5.84
C LEU A 158 -14.07 -10.77 -4.72
N LEU A 159 -13.85 -10.27 -3.50
CA LEU A 159 -13.47 -11.09 -2.34
C LEU A 159 -14.60 -12.02 -1.91
N GLU A 160 -15.83 -11.56 -1.87
CA GLU A 160 -17.00 -12.38 -1.54
C GLU A 160 -17.23 -13.48 -2.59
N ALA A 161 -17.01 -13.18 -3.88
CA ALA A 161 -17.06 -14.19 -4.94
C ALA A 161 -15.95 -15.24 -4.74
N LEU A 162 -14.74 -14.80 -4.34
CA LEU A 162 -13.62 -15.70 -4.06
C LEU A 162 -13.89 -16.56 -2.83
N VAL A 163 -14.49 -16.02 -1.75
CA VAL A 163 -14.91 -16.80 -0.56
C VAL A 163 -15.83 -17.94 -0.97
N ARG A 164 -16.90 -17.66 -1.71
CA ARG A 164 -17.84 -18.69 -2.19
C ARG A 164 -17.16 -19.79 -2.99
N ARG A 165 -16.11 -19.45 -3.73
CA ARG A 165 -15.34 -20.41 -4.55
C ARG A 165 -14.41 -21.29 -3.73
N ILE A 166 -13.82 -20.76 -2.65
CA ILE A 166 -12.88 -21.51 -1.81
C ILE A 166 -13.56 -22.30 -0.67
N GLU A 167 -14.84 -22.04 -0.35
CA GLU A 167 -15.57 -22.73 0.72
C GLU A 167 -15.59 -24.26 0.55
N ASN A 168 -15.64 -24.74 -0.71
CA ASN A 168 -15.65 -26.14 -1.06
C ASN A 168 -14.28 -26.68 -1.50
N ALA A 169 -13.21 -25.88 -1.39
CA ALA A 169 -11.87 -26.30 -1.80
C ALA A 169 -11.31 -27.39 -0.87
N LYS A 170 -10.68 -28.40 -1.47
CA LYS A 170 -10.00 -29.47 -0.74
C LYS A 170 -8.56 -29.59 -1.24
N PRO A 171 -7.55 -29.43 -0.37
CA PRO A 171 -7.65 -29.05 1.05
C PRO A 171 -8.11 -27.60 1.24
N PRO A 172 -8.65 -27.23 2.42
CA PRO A 172 -9.05 -25.85 2.71
C PRO A 172 -7.83 -24.93 2.70
N ASP A 173 -8.00 -23.75 2.09
CA ASP A 173 -6.94 -22.71 2.06
C ASP A 173 -7.16 -21.70 3.20
N HIS A 174 -6.78 -22.09 4.41
CA HIS A 174 -6.95 -21.26 5.62
C HIS A 174 -6.19 -19.94 5.52
N LEU A 175 -5.00 -19.94 4.88
CA LEU A 175 -4.20 -18.73 4.72
C LEU A 175 -4.88 -17.73 3.77
N LEU A 176 -5.40 -18.19 2.64
CA LEU A 176 -6.13 -17.35 1.71
C LEU A 176 -7.40 -16.79 2.36
N ARG A 177 -8.15 -17.63 3.09
CA ARG A 177 -9.34 -17.19 3.83
C ARG A 177 -9.03 -16.10 4.84
N LEU A 178 -7.97 -16.25 5.63
CA LEU A 178 -7.49 -15.24 6.56
C LEU A 178 -7.16 -13.92 5.84
N ARG A 179 -6.41 -14.00 4.75
CA ARG A 179 -6.05 -12.80 3.94
C ARG A 179 -7.28 -12.10 3.36
N ILE A 180 -8.28 -12.86 2.91
CA ILE A 180 -9.55 -12.32 2.42
C ILE A 180 -10.28 -11.57 3.52
N LEU A 181 -10.44 -12.17 4.71
CA LEU A 181 -11.12 -11.53 5.85
C LEU A 181 -10.43 -10.23 6.28
N ILE A 182 -9.11 -10.22 6.34
CA ILE A 182 -8.33 -9.01 6.61
C ILE A 182 -8.62 -7.91 5.57
N THR A 183 -8.65 -8.28 4.29
CA THR A 183 -8.88 -7.31 3.21
C THR A 183 -10.34 -6.82 3.18
N LEU A 184 -11.32 -7.69 3.49
CA LEU A 184 -12.73 -7.32 3.68
C LEU A 184 -12.89 -6.32 4.84
N GLY A 185 -12.20 -6.54 5.95
CA GLY A 185 -12.14 -5.59 7.06
C GLY A 185 -11.63 -4.21 6.60
N GLY A 186 -10.55 -4.20 5.80
CA GLY A 186 -10.04 -2.98 5.19
C GLY A 186 -11.03 -2.32 4.23
N CYS A 187 -11.74 -3.07 3.38
CA CYS A 187 -12.78 -2.54 2.51
C CYS A 187 -13.92 -1.90 3.32
N ALA A 188 -14.34 -2.53 4.42
CA ALA A 188 -15.37 -2.00 5.30
C ALA A 188 -14.92 -0.68 5.97
N GLN A 189 -13.65 -0.58 6.39
CA GLN A 189 -13.09 0.67 6.91
C GLN A 189 -13.11 1.79 5.85
N ASP A 190 -12.67 1.49 4.64
CA ASP A 190 -12.63 2.46 3.54
C ASP A 190 -14.04 2.94 3.13
N LEU A 191 -15.06 2.11 3.38
CA LEU A 191 -16.47 2.42 3.16
C LEU A 191 -17.14 3.16 4.34
N GLY A 192 -16.44 3.35 5.46
CA GLY A 192 -17.00 3.95 6.65
C GLY A 192 -18.00 3.05 7.39
N GLU A 193 -17.81 1.74 7.33
CA GLU A 193 -18.65 0.70 7.95
C GLU A 193 -17.90 0.01 9.12
N PRO A 194 -17.66 0.70 10.25
CA PRO A 194 -16.79 0.20 11.31
C PRO A 194 -17.33 -1.07 11.99
N GLN A 195 -18.65 -1.27 12.07
CA GLN A 195 -19.24 -2.49 12.60
C GLN A 195 -18.90 -3.70 11.74
N ALA A 196 -19.03 -3.56 10.40
CA ALA A 196 -18.67 -4.62 9.47
C ALA A 196 -17.17 -4.91 9.52
N ALA A 197 -16.32 -3.87 9.62
CA ALA A 197 -14.89 -4.02 9.79
C ALA A 197 -14.54 -4.83 11.04
N THR A 198 -15.18 -4.51 12.19
CA THR A 198 -14.99 -5.26 13.43
C THR A 198 -15.32 -6.74 13.25
N THR A 199 -16.45 -7.06 12.60
CA THR A 199 -16.87 -8.44 12.36
C THR A 199 -15.84 -9.21 11.51
N TYR A 200 -15.37 -8.63 10.40
CA TYR A 200 -14.37 -9.29 9.55
C TYR A 200 -13.04 -9.51 10.26
N TYR A 201 -12.56 -8.51 11.01
CA TYR A 201 -11.30 -8.65 11.75
C TYR A 201 -11.41 -9.61 12.93
N GLN A 202 -12.55 -9.72 13.62
CA GLN A 202 -12.78 -10.74 14.66
C GLN A 202 -12.72 -12.14 14.07
N GLN A 203 -13.41 -12.38 12.95
CA GLN A 203 -13.32 -13.65 12.25
C GLN A 203 -11.89 -13.95 11.80
N ALA A 204 -11.15 -12.95 11.32
CA ALA A 204 -9.75 -13.12 10.97
C ALA A 204 -8.88 -13.50 12.18
N LEU A 205 -9.17 -12.94 13.36
CA LEU A 205 -8.43 -13.23 14.58
C LEU A 205 -8.63 -14.70 15.03
N GLU A 206 -9.85 -15.21 14.93
CA GLU A 206 -10.15 -16.62 15.22
C GLU A 206 -9.29 -17.57 14.38
N TRP A 207 -9.16 -17.30 13.08
CA TRP A 207 -8.33 -18.08 12.16
C TRP A 207 -6.82 -17.87 12.35
N SER A 208 -6.41 -16.70 12.82
CA SER A 208 -4.99 -16.34 12.96
C SER A 208 -4.29 -17.09 14.09
N SER A 209 -5.03 -17.51 15.11
CA SER A 209 -4.48 -18.25 16.26
C SER A 209 -3.89 -19.60 15.85
N GLU A 210 -4.39 -20.22 14.78
CA GLU A 210 -3.89 -21.49 14.24
C GLU A 210 -2.60 -21.33 13.43
N ILE A 211 -2.34 -20.11 12.88
CA ILE A 211 -1.24 -19.86 11.95
C ILE A 211 0.01 -19.33 12.67
N GLY A 212 -0.15 -18.67 13.82
CA GLY A 212 0.96 -18.16 14.64
C GLY A 212 1.76 -17.00 13.99
N ASP A 213 1.21 -16.30 12.99
CA ASP A 213 1.87 -15.20 12.28
C ASP A 213 1.70 -13.88 13.04
N LEU A 214 2.72 -13.49 13.80
CA LEU A 214 2.72 -12.30 14.65
C LEU A 214 2.47 -11.00 13.85
N ALA A 215 2.97 -10.89 12.62
CA ALA A 215 2.77 -9.70 11.79
C ALA A 215 1.30 -9.57 11.40
N ARG A 216 0.63 -10.66 11.02
CA ARG A 216 -0.80 -10.65 10.72
C ARG A 216 -1.65 -10.40 11.95
N ILE A 217 -1.31 -11.00 13.08
CA ILE A 217 -1.99 -10.75 14.37
C ILE A 217 -1.90 -9.28 14.74
N SER A 218 -0.71 -8.67 14.61
CA SER A 218 -0.52 -7.24 14.82
C SER A 218 -1.42 -6.41 13.90
N PHE A 219 -1.45 -6.73 12.61
CA PHE A 219 -2.27 -6.03 11.62
C PHE A 219 -3.77 -6.16 11.88
N ILE A 220 -4.25 -7.35 12.27
CA ILE A 220 -5.66 -7.56 12.64
C ILE A 220 -6.04 -6.73 13.86
N HIS A 221 -5.22 -6.74 14.89
CA HIS A 221 -5.46 -5.92 16.07
C HIS A 221 -5.39 -4.42 15.77
N GLN A 222 -4.51 -3.97 14.88
CA GLN A 222 -4.51 -2.59 14.37
C GLN A 222 -5.85 -2.26 13.70
N GLY A 223 -6.34 -3.15 12.83
CA GLY A 223 -7.63 -2.99 12.15
C GLY A 223 -8.80 -2.89 13.13
N LEU A 224 -8.84 -3.75 14.16
CA LEU A 224 -9.82 -3.68 15.24
C LEU A 224 -9.71 -2.37 16.02
N GLY A 225 -8.50 -1.94 16.35
CA GLY A 225 -8.27 -0.66 17.03
C GLY A 225 -8.83 0.52 16.22
N ASN A 226 -8.58 0.54 14.90
CA ASN A 226 -9.12 1.56 14.01
C ASN A 226 -10.66 1.52 13.96
N ALA A 227 -11.26 0.33 13.88
CA ALA A 227 -12.71 0.16 13.81
C ALA A 227 -13.38 0.59 15.11
N TYR A 228 -12.87 0.20 16.28
CA TYR A 228 -13.40 0.64 17.58
C TYR A 228 -13.22 2.15 17.80
N ARG A 229 -12.11 2.72 17.35
CA ARG A 229 -11.94 4.19 17.38
C ARG A 229 -12.99 4.90 16.54
N ALA A 230 -13.31 4.38 15.35
CA ALA A 230 -14.38 4.93 14.51
C ALA A 230 -15.79 4.78 15.13
N LEU A 231 -15.99 3.77 15.98
CA LEU A 231 -17.20 3.58 16.78
C LEU A 231 -17.25 4.50 18.03
N GLY A 232 -16.16 5.19 18.34
CA GLY A 232 -16.05 6.01 19.56
C GLY A 232 -15.70 5.21 20.82
N ASP A 233 -15.45 3.91 20.71
CA ASP A 233 -15.01 3.06 21.83
C ASP A 233 -13.49 3.14 21.98
N HIS A 234 -13.04 4.20 22.64
CA HIS A 234 -11.62 4.49 22.83
C HIS A 234 -10.90 3.47 23.72
N ASP A 235 -11.60 2.86 24.68
CA ASP A 235 -11.01 1.86 25.58
C ASP A 235 -10.76 0.53 24.84
N ALA A 236 -11.75 0.06 24.08
CA ALA A 236 -11.55 -1.11 23.22
C ALA A 236 -10.46 -0.85 22.16
N ALA A 237 -10.45 0.34 21.54
CA ALA A 237 -9.41 0.73 20.59
C ALA A 237 -8.01 0.67 21.21
N ALA A 238 -7.83 1.25 22.42
CA ALA A 238 -6.56 1.22 23.14
C ALA A 238 -6.13 -0.22 23.44
N GLY A 239 -7.04 -1.07 23.90
CA GLY A 239 -6.75 -2.47 24.19
C GLY A 239 -6.27 -3.24 22.95
N HIS A 240 -6.87 -2.99 21.80
CA HIS A 240 -6.45 -3.61 20.54
C HIS A 240 -5.10 -3.06 20.05
N TYR A 241 -4.86 -1.76 20.11
CA TYR A 241 -3.55 -1.21 19.75
C TYR A 241 -2.42 -1.70 20.68
N GLN A 242 -2.68 -1.92 21.96
CA GLN A 242 -1.70 -2.52 22.88
C GLN A 242 -1.35 -3.96 22.49
N ARG A 243 -2.35 -4.78 22.11
CA ARG A 243 -2.12 -6.15 21.63
C ARG A 243 -1.35 -6.15 20.30
N ALA A 244 -1.70 -5.23 19.39
CA ALA A 244 -0.96 -5.04 18.15
C ALA A 244 0.50 -4.67 18.42
N LEU A 245 0.74 -3.74 19.34
CA LEU A 245 2.07 -3.33 19.77
C LEU A 245 2.88 -4.50 20.33
N ALA A 246 2.31 -5.29 21.24
CA ALA A 246 2.97 -6.45 21.81
C ALA A 246 3.37 -7.48 20.74
N SER A 247 2.46 -7.76 19.78
CA SER A 247 2.76 -8.67 18.65
C SER A 247 3.85 -8.12 17.73
N ALA A 248 3.85 -6.81 17.47
CA ALA A 248 4.87 -6.15 16.65
C ALA A 248 6.24 -6.14 17.33
N GLU A 249 6.30 -5.92 18.65
CA GLU A 249 7.53 -5.96 19.44
C GLU A 249 8.12 -7.38 19.44
N LEU A 250 7.30 -8.42 19.65
CA LEU A 250 7.72 -9.81 19.55
C LEU A 250 8.23 -10.18 18.16
N GLY A 251 7.57 -9.68 17.11
CA GLY A 251 7.94 -9.86 15.71
C GLY A 251 9.12 -8.97 15.26
N LYS A 252 9.61 -8.08 16.12
CA LYS A 252 10.67 -7.09 15.82
C LYS A 252 10.33 -6.19 14.62
N ASP A 253 9.04 -5.95 14.37
CA ASP A 253 8.57 -5.05 13.32
C ASP A 253 8.54 -3.60 13.83
N LEU A 254 9.66 -2.90 13.65
CA LEU A 254 9.80 -1.53 14.11
C LEU A 254 8.81 -0.54 13.47
N VAL A 255 8.39 -0.80 12.23
CA VAL A 255 7.41 0.06 11.55
C VAL A 255 6.03 -0.13 12.19
N ALA A 256 5.61 -1.36 12.43
CA ALA A 256 4.37 -1.63 13.14
C ALA A 256 4.40 -1.06 14.58
N VAL A 257 5.53 -1.20 15.30
CA VAL A 257 5.70 -0.62 16.64
C VAL A 257 5.49 0.89 16.61
N LEU A 258 6.13 1.61 15.69
CA LEU A 258 5.97 3.07 15.62
C LEU A 258 4.53 3.48 15.29
N ILE A 259 3.85 2.76 14.39
CA ILE A 259 2.46 3.04 14.01
C ILE A 259 1.54 2.85 15.23
N MET A 260 1.70 1.75 15.98
CA MET A 260 0.89 1.48 17.16
C MET A 260 1.14 2.49 18.28
N ARG A 261 2.39 2.87 18.51
CA ARG A 261 2.71 3.91 19.51
C ARG A 261 2.11 5.25 19.12
N ASN A 262 2.15 5.62 17.83
CA ASN A 262 1.52 6.84 17.34
C ASN A 262 -0.01 6.81 17.53
N ALA A 263 -0.66 5.69 17.24
CA ALA A 263 -2.10 5.51 17.47
C ALA A 263 -2.47 5.60 18.95
N LEU A 264 -1.69 4.96 19.83
CA LEU A 264 -1.88 5.05 21.29
C LEU A 264 -1.69 6.47 21.81
N ALA A 265 -0.78 7.26 21.24
CA ALA A 265 -0.61 8.66 21.57
C ALA A 265 -1.90 9.47 21.31
N VAL A 266 -2.52 9.24 20.14
CA VAL A 266 -3.79 9.90 19.79
C VAL A 266 -4.88 9.53 20.79
N ILE A 267 -5.09 8.24 21.06
CA ILE A 267 -6.11 7.76 22.01
C ILE A 267 -5.86 8.29 23.44
N ALA A 268 -4.61 8.29 23.89
CA ALA A 268 -4.26 8.83 25.21
C ALA A 268 -4.57 10.33 25.31
N ALA A 269 -4.27 11.09 24.24
CA ALA A 269 -4.57 12.51 24.17
C ALA A 269 -6.08 12.80 24.12
N ASP A 270 -6.88 11.97 23.43
CA ASP A 270 -8.34 12.05 23.38
C ASP A 270 -8.96 11.78 24.76
N ALA A 271 -8.36 10.85 25.51
CA ALA A 271 -8.75 10.54 26.89
C ALA A 271 -8.20 11.53 27.94
N GLY A 272 -7.52 12.61 27.53
CA GLY A 272 -6.92 13.60 28.43
C GLY A 272 -5.64 13.12 29.15
N ARG A 273 -5.12 11.96 28.84
CA ARG A 273 -3.88 11.38 29.41
C ARG A 273 -2.65 11.92 28.67
N ILE A 274 -2.37 13.21 28.88
CA ILE A 274 -1.38 13.95 28.08
C ILE A 274 0.03 13.43 28.25
N GLU A 275 0.44 13.07 29.48
CA GLU A 275 1.78 12.53 29.76
C GLU A 275 2.02 11.20 29.02
N ALA A 276 1.05 10.29 29.06
CA ALA A 276 1.11 9.03 28.33
C ALA A 276 1.14 9.25 26.80
N ALA A 277 0.41 10.25 26.32
CA ALA A 277 0.43 10.61 24.89
C ALA A 277 1.82 11.10 24.46
N TYR A 278 2.49 11.92 25.27
CA TYR A 278 3.86 12.35 25.00
C TYR A 278 4.85 11.20 25.03
N GLU A 279 4.73 10.30 25.99
CA GLU A 279 5.60 9.11 26.07
C GLU A 279 5.49 8.25 24.80
N HIS A 280 4.27 7.94 24.39
CA HIS A 280 4.03 7.16 23.18
C HIS A 280 4.57 7.85 21.92
N VAL A 281 4.27 9.14 21.71
CA VAL A 281 4.72 9.84 20.50
C VAL A 281 6.22 10.07 20.48
N ALA A 282 6.88 10.28 21.65
CA ALA A 282 8.32 10.42 21.72
C ALA A 282 9.03 9.13 21.25
N ARG A 283 8.56 7.98 21.74
CA ARG A 283 9.08 6.67 21.30
C ARG A 283 8.85 6.41 19.82
N ALA A 284 7.67 6.79 19.29
CA ALA A 284 7.40 6.68 17.85
C ALA A 284 8.36 7.54 17.01
N ILE A 285 8.66 8.77 17.44
CA ILE A 285 9.62 9.67 16.80
C ILE A 285 11.04 9.08 16.82
N GLU A 286 11.48 8.52 17.94
CA GLU A 286 12.81 7.88 18.05
C GLU A 286 12.96 6.76 17.00
N ILE A 287 11.97 5.87 16.90
CA ILE A 287 11.98 4.77 15.93
C ILE A 287 11.94 5.31 14.49
N ALA A 288 11.05 6.29 14.21
CA ALA A 288 10.89 6.86 12.88
C ALA A 288 12.19 7.54 12.37
N ARG A 289 12.97 8.16 13.26
CA ARG A 289 14.25 8.79 12.91
C ARG A 289 15.32 7.79 12.48
N VAL A 290 15.30 6.58 13.03
CA VAL A 290 16.34 5.57 12.81
C VAL A 290 15.97 4.61 11.69
N SER A 291 14.71 4.23 11.59
CA SER A 291 14.30 3.09 10.77
C SER A 291 13.04 3.35 9.90
N GLY A 292 12.41 4.53 10.05
CA GLY A 292 11.14 4.81 9.40
C GLY A 292 11.27 5.60 8.09
N PRO A 293 10.37 5.40 7.12
CA PRO A 293 10.17 6.33 6.02
C PRO A 293 9.86 7.75 6.52
N ALA A 294 10.27 8.77 5.79
CA ALA A 294 10.07 10.19 6.15
C ALA A 294 8.60 10.55 6.42
N ALA A 295 7.66 9.90 5.70
CA ALA A 295 6.23 10.06 5.91
C ALA A 295 5.78 9.71 7.33
N TYR A 296 6.32 8.65 7.93
CA TYR A 296 6.00 8.27 9.31
C TYR A 296 6.58 9.25 10.33
N LEU A 297 7.78 9.78 10.08
CA LEU A 297 8.36 10.82 10.93
C LEU A 297 7.48 12.09 10.90
N ALA A 298 7.03 12.51 9.73
CA ALA A 298 6.09 13.62 9.56
C ALA A 298 4.78 13.37 10.32
N GLN A 299 4.23 12.17 10.22
CA GLN A 299 3.01 11.78 10.94
C GLN A 299 3.20 11.83 12.47
N CYS A 300 4.32 11.32 13.00
CA CYS A 300 4.62 11.39 14.43
C CYS A 300 4.76 12.83 14.92
N TYR A 301 5.40 13.70 14.14
CA TYR A 301 5.47 15.12 14.47
C TYR A 301 4.09 15.82 14.41
N ALA A 302 3.25 15.49 13.43
CA ALA A 302 1.88 15.99 13.36
C ALA A 302 1.07 15.55 14.60
N THR A 303 1.17 14.28 15.01
CA THR A 303 0.55 13.79 16.23
C THR A 303 1.07 14.52 17.47
N ARG A 304 2.40 14.76 17.58
CA ARG A 304 2.95 15.55 18.70
C ARG A 304 2.41 16.97 18.71
N ALA A 305 2.20 17.58 17.56
CA ALA A 305 1.60 18.90 17.44
C ALA A 305 0.16 18.92 17.96
N GLU A 306 -0.65 17.91 17.64
CA GLU A 306 -2.01 17.75 18.14
C GLU A 306 -2.06 17.54 19.66
N VAL A 307 -1.18 16.67 20.20
CA VAL A 307 -1.05 16.44 21.65
C VAL A 307 -0.69 17.74 22.36
N ALA A 308 0.29 18.49 21.84
CA ALA A 308 0.72 19.77 22.42
C ALA A 308 -0.41 20.81 22.35
N LEU A 309 -1.19 20.85 21.28
CA LEU A 309 -2.34 21.74 21.16
C LEU A 309 -3.42 21.44 22.20
N LYS A 310 -3.68 20.15 22.51
CA LYS A 310 -4.60 19.70 23.58
C LYS A 310 -4.05 20.01 24.96
N ALA A 311 -2.72 19.88 25.14
CA ALA A 311 -2.02 20.30 26.36
C ALA A 311 -1.98 21.82 26.54
N LYS A 312 -2.46 22.61 25.57
CA LYS A 312 -2.38 24.08 25.51
C LYS A 312 -0.94 24.63 25.41
N ASP A 313 0.03 23.79 25.06
CA ASP A 313 1.40 24.20 24.74
C ASP A 313 1.48 24.63 23.28
N THR A 314 1.13 25.89 23.05
CA THR A 314 1.07 26.47 21.69
C THR A 314 2.48 26.55 21.04
N ALA A 315 3.54 26.72 21.83
CA ALA A 315 4.91 26.81 21.32
C ALA A 315 5.37 25.45 20.79
N LEU A 316 5.20 24.37 21.56
CA LEU A 316 5.52 23.02 21.16
C LEU A 316 4.61 22.55 20.01
N ALA A 317 3.31 22.91 20.02
CA ALA A 317 2.39 22.60 18.95
C ALA A 317 2.86 23.18 17.60
N ARG A 318 3.27 24.47 17.60
CA ARG A 318 3.80 25.15 16.42
C ARG A 318 5.09 24.51 15.91
N SER A 319 6.10 24.37 16.78
CA SER A 319 7.39 23.80 16.39
C SER A 319 7.26 22.35 15.89
N SER A 320 6.36 21.57 16.48
CA SER A 320 6.08 20.20 16.03
C SER A 320 5.38 20.16 14.68
N ALA A 321 4.42 21.05 14.43
CA ALA A 321 3.75 21.14 13.12
C ALA A 321 4.72 21.58 12.02
N GLU A 322 5.59 22.54 12.29
CA GLU A 322 6.65 22.97 11.37
C GLU A 322 7.65 21.83 11.09
N ALA A 323 8.02 21.06 12.11
CA ALA A 323 8.86 19.88 11.94
C ALA A 323 8.20 18.79 11.10
N ALA A 324 6.87 18.58 11.22
CA ALA A 324 6.13 17.65 10.37
C ALA A 324 6.18 18.06 8.90
N ILE A 325 5.97 19.34 8.60
CA ILE A 325 6.03 19.89 7.25
C ILE A 325 7.45 19.80 6.68
N GLY A 326 8.47 20.11 7.48
CA GLY A 326 9.88 20.06 7.08
C GLY A 326 10.46 18.65 6.92
N ALA A 327 9.81 17.63 7.47
CA ALA A 327 10.27 16.24 7.37
C ALA A 327 9.95 15.60 5.99
N VAL A 328 9.10 16.21 5.19
CA VAL A 328 8.66 15.67 3.88
C VAL A 328 9.55 16.23 2.78
N ILE A 329 10.33 15.37 2.12
CA ILE A 329 11.21 15.71 1.00
C ILE A 329 10.53 15.35 -0.34
N GLU A 330 9.76 14.25 -0.37
CA GLU A 330 8.98 13.81 -1.53
C GLU A 330 7.55 13.47 -1.09
N GLY A 331 6.57 13.91 -1.89
CA GLY A 331 5.15 13.71 -1.59
C GLY A 331 4.73 12.23 -1.77
N SER A 332 4.18 11.65 -0.70
CA SER A 332 3.34 10.46 -0.75
C SER A 332 1.98 10.80 -0.15
N ALA A 333 0.96 10.00 -0.43
CA ALA A 333 -0.38 10.23 0.13
C ALA A 333 -0.38 10.28 1.67
N GLU A 334 0.48 9.48 2.32
CA GLU A 334 0.68 9.47 3.77
C GLU A 334 1.39 10.74 4.25
N ALA A 335 2.41 11.18 3.52
CA ALA A 335 3.13 12.42 3.81
C ALA A 335 2.21 13.63 3.66
N ASP A 336 1.42 13.68 2.59
CA ASP A 336 0.46 14.75 2.33
C ASP A 336 -0.61 14.83 3.42
N ARG A 337 -1.10 13.69 3.93
CA ARG A 337 -2.01 13.66 5.08
C ARG A 337 -1.36 14.18 6.35
N ALA A 338 -0.11 13.81 6.63
CA ALA A 338 0.62 14.29 7.81
C ALA A 338 0.82 15.81 7.75
N VAL A 339 1.22 16.34 6.59
CA VAL A 339 1.37 17.78 6.35
C VAL A 339 0.03 18.51 6.50
N ALA A 340 -1.05 17.94 5.97
CA ALA A 340 -2.39 18.49 6.10
C ALA A 340 -2.82 18.57 7.58
N GLY A 341 -2.62 17.50 8.37
CA GLY A 341 -2.89 17.48 9.81
C GLY A 341 -2.09 18.54 10.56
N ALA A 342 -0.79 18.62 10.32
CA ALA A 342 0.08 19.65 10.91
C ALA A 342 -0.36 21.08 10.53
N THR A 343 -0.77 21.29 9.27
CA THR A 343 -1.27 22.58 8.80
C THR A 343 -2.59 22.96 9.49
N LEU A 344 -3.46 21.98 9.82
CA LEU A 344 -4.66 22.23 10.61
C LEU A 344 -4.34 22.66 12.05
N VAL A 345 -3.29 22.08 12.66
CA VAL A 345 -2.82 22.54 13.99
C VAL A 345 -2.37 24.00 13.91
N LEU A 346 -1.60 24.38 12.88
CA LEU A 346 -1.21 25.78 12.67
C LEU A 346 -2.42 26.68 12.44
N ALA A 347 -3.44 26.24 11.70
CA ALA A 347 -4.66 27.01 11.50
C ALA A 347 -5.43 27.22 12.80
N GLU A 348 -5.48 26.21 13.69
CA GLU A 348 -6.11 26.36 15.01
C GLU A 348 -5.34 27.34 15.90
N ILE A 349 -4.00 27.31 15.85
CA ILE A 349 -3.16 28.29 16.55
C ILE A 349 -3.42 29.70 16.02
N ASP A 350 -3.51 29.89 14.70
CA ASP A 350 -3.81 31.19 14.09
C ASP A 350 -5.20 31.71 14.52
N LEU A 351 -6.22 30.83 14.62
CA LEU A 351 -7.56 31.20 15.16
C LEU A 351 -7.48 31.68 16.60
N ARG A 352 -6.74 30.99 17.46
CA ARG A 352 -6.54 31.36 18.88
C ARG A 352 -5.77 32.65 19.04
N SER A 353 -4.89 32.96 18.08
CA SER A 353 -4.09 34.20 18.04
C SER A 353 -4.85 35.40 17.43
N GLY A 354 -6.11 35.21 17.01
CA GLY A 354 -6.89 36.29 16.40
C GLY A 354 -6.58 36.57 14.92
N GLU A 355 -5.99 35.58 14.21
CA GLU A 355 -5.63 35.67 12.78
C GLU A 355 -6.55 34.78 11.89
N PRO A 356 -7.87 35.02 11.83
CA PRO A 356 -8.80 34.12 11.15
C PRO A 356 -8.57 34.03 9.64
N ALA A 357 -8.10 35.13 9.01
CA ALA A 357 -7.82 35.11 7.57
C ALA A 357 -6.66 34.17 7.19
N ARG A 358 -5.65 34.09 8.06
CA ARG A 358 -4.50 33.20 7.89
C ARG A 358 -4.91 31.75 8.12
N ALA A 359 -5.71 31.50 9.16
CA ALA A 359 -6.27 30.19 9.46
C ALA A 359 -7.09 29.64 8.29
N GLU A 360 -7.98 30.46 7.71
CA GLU A 360 -8.82 30.03 6.58
C GLU A 360 -8.01 29.75 5.31
N ARG A 361 -6.96 30.48 5.05
CA ARG A 361 -6.06 30.19 3.92
C ARG A 361 -5.48 28.80 4.09
N ARG A 362 -4.91 28.49 5.27
CA ARG A 362 -4.39 27.16 5.60
C ARG A 362 -5.44 26.06 5.46
N MET A 363 -6.65 26.27 6.00
CA MET A 363 -7.74 25.29 5.90
C MET A 363 -8.15 25.04 4.43
N ARG A 364 -8.11 26.08 3.55
CA ARG A 364 -8.38 25.89 2.12
C ARG A 364 -7.30 25.09 1.41
N GLU A 365 -6.03 25.30 1.76
CA GLU A 365 -4.91 24.51 1.27
C GLU A 365 -5.10 23.03 1.67
N VAL A 366 -5.43 22.75 2.93
CA VAL A 366 -5.72 21.40 3.42
C VAL A 366 -6.94 20.78 2.71
N ALA A 367 -7.99 21.55 2.49
CA ALA A 367 -9.18 21.06 1.76
C ALA A 367 -8.82 20.65 0.32
N ALA A 368 -7.93 21.41 -0.35
CA ALA A 368 -7.44 21.04 -1.68
C ALA A 368 -6.63 19.73 -1.65
N THR A 369 -5.77 19.55 -0.65
CA THR A 369 -5.00 18.31 -0.44
C THR A 369 -5.93 17.12 -0.22
N TYR A 370 -6.89 17.20 0.69
CA TYR A 370 -7.82 16.09 0.95
C TYR A 370 -8.74 15.80 -0.24
N LYS A 371 -9.09 16.81 -1.04
CA LYS A 371 -9.82 16.62 -2.30
C LYS A 371 -8.96 15.84 -3.32
N ALA A 372 -7.69 16.17 -3.46
CA ALA A 372 -6.75 15.45 -4.34
C ALA A 372 -6.53 13.99 -3.91
N LEU A 373 -6.55 13.73 -2.61
CA LEU A 373 -6.41 12.39 -2.01
C LEU A 373 -7.72 11.58 -2.00
N ASP A 374 -8.84 12.13 -2.48
CA ASP A 374 -10.21 11.58 -2.32
C ASP A 374 -10.57 11.23 -0.86
N ALA A 375 -10.01 11.97 0.10
CA ALA A 375 -10.18 11.79 1.54
C ALA A 375 -11.47 12.51 2.00
N LYS A 376 -12.65 11.92 1.68
CA LYS A 376 -13.97 12.58 1.81
C LYS A 376 -14.34 12.94 3.25
N ALA A 377 -14.01 12.08 4.21
CA ALA A 377 -14.30 12.32 5.62
C ALA A 377 -13.51 13.52 6.15
N GLU A 378 -12.20 13.53 5.94
CA GLU A 378 -11.29 14.60 6.35
C GLU A 378 -11.61 15.92 5.62
N LEU A 379 -11.95 15.85 4.32
CA LEU A 379 -12.41 17.01 3.57
C LEU A 379 -13.70 17.58 4.17
N GLY A 380 -14.65 16.74 4.52
CA GLY A 380 -15.89 17.14 5.18
C GLY A 380 -15.64 17.90 6.48
N ASP A 381 -14.73 17.38 7.32
CA ASP A 381 -14.36 18.04 8.58
C ASP A 381 -13.73 19.42 8.38
N VAL A 382 -12.83 19.54 7.40
CA VAL A 382 -12.20 20.83 7.09
C VAL A 382 -13.22 21.84 6.55
N LEU A 383 -14.12 21.40 5.66
CA LEU A 383 -15.20 22.25 5.15
C LEU A 383 -16.13 22.73 6.28
N MET A 384 -16.44 21.90 7.27
CA MET A 384 -17.21 22.29 8.43
C MET A 384 -16.45 23.27 9.33
N ARG A 385 -15.14 23.17 9.46
CA ARG A 385 -14.29 24.16 10.15
C ARG A 385 -14.29 25.50 9.41
N LEU A 386 -14.18 25.51 8.09
CA LEU A 386 -14.30 26.69 7.25
C LEU A 386 -15.68 27.35 7.37
N SER A 387 -16.77 26.55 7.39
CA SER A 387 -18.13 27.03 7.60
C SER A 387 -18.27 27.75 8.94
N ARG A 388 -17.75 27.15 10.02
CA ARG A 388 -17.79 27.77 11.37
C ARG A 388 -16.97 29.07 11.42
N SER A 389 -15.82 29.11 10.78
CA SER A 389 -14.98 30.32 10.71
C SER A 389 -15.68 31.43 9.92
N ALA A 390 -16.25 31.14 8.76
CA ALA A 390 -17.02 32.08 7.97
C ALA A 390 -18.23 32.65 8.76
N LYS A 391 -18.98 31.78 9.46
CA LYS A 391 -20.11 32.17 10.30
C LYS A 391 -19.69 33.15 11.41
N ARG A 392 -18.57 32.91 12.09
CA ARG A 392 -18.03 33.79 13.14
C ARG A 392 -17.68 35.20 12.62
N ARG A 393 -17.30 35.33 11.34
CA ARG A 393 -17.02 36.60 10.69
C ARG A 393 -18.25 37.30 10.07
N GLY A 394 -19.42 36.67 10.16
CA GLY A 394 -20.65 37.20 9.55
C GLY A 394 -20.81 36.87 8.06
N ASP A 395 -19.91 36.09 7.45
CA ASP A 395 -20.05 35.63 6.08
C ASP A 395 -20.99 34.39 6.03
N LEU A 396 -22.29 34.67 6.09
CA LEU A 396 -23.34 33.63 6.12
C LEU A 396 -23.37 32.85 4.77
N ARG A 397 -23.16 33.53 3.64
CA ARG A 397 -23.13 32.86 2.32
C ARG A 397 -21.96 31.90 2.19
N GLY A 398 -20.77 32.31 2.61
CA GLY A 398 -19.59 31.45 2.66
C GLY A 398 -19.80 30.27 3.58
N ALA A 399 -20.38 30.48 4.77
CA ALA A 399 -20.70 29.43 5.73
C ALA A 399 -21.65 28.38 5.16
N GLU A 400 -22.73 28.82 4.50
CA GLU A 400 -23.71 27.92 3.86
C GLU A 400 -23.07 27.12 2.70
N ARG A 401 -22.28 27.77 1.86
CA ARG A 401 -21.57 27.09 0.77
C ARG A 401 -20.67 25.98 1.26
N TYR A 402 -19.85 26.23 2.28
CA TYR A 402 -18.98 25.18 2.86
C TYR A 402 -19.76 24.06 3.52
N ALA A 403 -20.84 24.37 4.25
CA ALA A 403 -21.69 23.36 4.86
C ALA A 403 -22.38 22.48 3.81
N SER A 404 -22.87 23.07 2.71
CA SER A 404 -23.49 22.33 1.60
C SER A 404 -22.49 21.43 0.90
N GLN A 405 -21.23 21.88 0.69
CA GLN A 405 -20.17 21.04 0.15
C GLN A 405 -19.84 19.86 1.08
N ALA A 406 -19.72 20.08 2.39
CA ALA A 406 -19.50 19.02 3.35
C ALA A 406 -20.65 18.00 3.34
N TYR A 407 -21.91 18.47 3.30
CA TYR A 407 -23.08 17.59 3.23
C TYR A 407 -23.12 16.77 1.94
N ALA A 408 -22.73 17.33 0.82
CA ALA A 408 -22.67 16.60 -0.46
C ALA A 408 -21.73 15.40 -0.41
N LEU A 409 -20.64 15.45 0.39
CA LEU A 409 -19.71 14.34 0.56
C LEU A 409 -20.29 13.16 1.35
N THR A 410 -21.36 13.37 2.14
CA THR A 410 -22.00 12.32 2.94
C THR A 410 -23.05 11.52 2.16
N LYS A 411 -23.47 11.99 0.96
CA LYS A 411 -24.47 11.29 0.15
C LYS A 411 -23.87 10.08 -0.54
N PRO A 412 -24.48 8.88 -0.42
CA PRO A 412 -24.08 7.73 -1.22
C PRO A 412 -24.40 8.03 -2.70
N GLY A 413 -23.37 8.06 -3.55
CA GLY A 413 -23.52 8.20 -5.02
C GLY A 413 -23.05 9.52 -5.64
N SER A 414 -22.41 10.43 -4.89
CA SER A 414 -21.82 11.65 -5.48
C SER A 414 -20.44 11.41 -6.11
N ALA A 415 -20.37 10.46 -7.06
CA ALA A 415 -19.31 10.46 -8.07
C ALA A 415 -19.80 11.39 -9.20
N ASN A 416 -19.00 12.43 -9.49
CA ASN A 416 -19.19 13.42 -10.56
C ASN A 416 -20.31 14.46 -10.36
N ILE A 417 -20.02 15.50 -9.57
CA ILE A 417 -20.49 16.83 -9.91
C ILE A 417 -19.23 17.65 -10.21
N GLU A 418 -18.93 17.76 -11.50
CA GLU A 418 -18.04 18.78 -12.02
C GLU A 418 -18.60 20.15 -11.64
N MET A 419 -17.80 20.96 -10.97
CA MET A 419 -17.97 22.42 -10.90
C MET A 419 -16.65 23.06 -11.25
#